data_b26b52b4a2f371a440fc454ba3287dee
#
_entry.id   b26b52b4a2f371a440fc454ba3287dee
#
_cell.length_a   1.000
_cell.length_b   1.000
_cell.length_c   1.000
_cell.angle_alpha   90.00
_cell.angle_beta   90.00
_cell.angle_gamma   90.00
#
_symmetry.space_group_name_H-M   'P 1'
#
loop_
_entity.id
_entity.type
_entity.pdbx_description
1 polymer ?
#
loop_
_entity_poly.entity_id
_entity_poly.type
_entity_poly.pdbx_seq_one_letter_code
_entity_poly.pdbx_strand_id
1 'polypeptide(L)'
;MSGFYAVILAGGSGERFWPLSTPEKPKQFLRVFGGESLIRQSVSRLGSLVGSDDVYVVTGKSLVSATVKELPEIPAANIVGEPCRRDTGAAVALGVSFAKKNDDPVVGFFPSDHMVSKPAKFRAAVKRAVALARKKNAIVTIGIKPTYPATGFGYVDAAKGRFVEKPDLKTAKKFIPRPFSPLTEKRLVLPSSAIFI
;
A
#
# COMPACT_ATOMS: atom_id res chain seq x y z
N MET A 1 14.92 -7.73 -5.97
CA MET A 1 14.14 -8.91 -6.44
C MET A 1 13.83 -8.66 -7.91
N SER A 2 14.38 -9.45 -8.84
CA SER A 2 14.15 -9.21 -10.28
C SER A 2 12.66 -9.20 -10.62
N GLY A 3 12.21 -8.24 -11.45
CA GLY A 3 10.82 -8.10 -11.90
C GLY A 3 9.80 -7.78 -10.79
N PHE A 4 10.23 -7.24 -9.65
CA PHE A 4 9.33 -6.68 -8.64
C PHE A 4 9.39 -5.17 -8.66
N TYR A 5 8.25 -4.53 -8.81
CA TYR A 5 8.06 -3.08 -8.80
C TYR A 5 7.20 -2.67 -7.61
N ALA A 6 7.55 -1.57 -6.97
CA ALA A 6 6.76 -1.00 -5.89
C ALA A 6 6.10 0.31 -6.33
N VAL A 7 4.80 0.43 -6.14
CA VAL A 7 4.03 1.64 -6.40
C VAL A 7 3.53 2.22 -5.10
N ILE A 8 3.98 3.41 -4.75
CA ILE A 8 3.50 4.16 -3.59
C ILE A 8 2.28 4.98 -4.01
N LEU A 9 1.13 4.73 -3.37
CA LEU A 9 -0.10 5.49 -3.61
C LEU A 9 -0.16 6.71 -2.69
N ALA A 10 -0.02 7.90 -3.26
CA ALA A 10 0.10 9.17 -2.53
C ALA A 10 -0.92 10.25 -2.99
N GLY A 11 -2.09 9.83 -3.51
CA GLY A 11 -3.10 10.73 -4.09
C GLY A 11 -4.18 11.25 -3.12
N GLY A 12 -4.20 10.82 -1.84
CA GLY A 12 -5.27 11.14 -0.89
C GLY A 12 -5.28 12.60 -0.41
N SER A 13 -6.48 13.19 -0.20
CA SER A 13 -6.66 14.57 0.30
C SER A 13 -6.17 14.80 1.73
N GLY A 14 -6.15 13.75 2.56
CA GLY A 14 -5.67 13.85 3.93
C GLY A 14 -6.67 14.45 4.94
N GLU A 15 -7.94 14.60 4.60
CA GLU A 15 -8.98 15.23 5.42
C GLU A 15 -9.06 14.71 6.88
N ARG A 16 -8.78 13.42 7.07
CA ARG A 16 -8.75 12.80 8.42
C ARG A 16 -7.59 13.28 9.30
N PHE A 17 -6.59 13.94 8.74
CA PHE A 17 -5.45 14.51 9.47
C PHE A 17 -5.61 16.01 9.74
N TRP A 18 -6.76 16.61 9.37
CA TRP A 18 -7.03 18.00 9.73
C TRP A 18 -7.00 18.19 11.26
N PRO A 19 -6.39 19.25 11.81
CA PRO A 19 -5.80 20.41 11.13
C PRO A 19 -4.31 20.24 10.74
N LEU A 20 -3.70 19.07 10.93
CA LEU A 20 -2.28 18.83 10.60
C LEU A 20 -2.04 18.81 9.09
N SER A 21 -3.01 18.30 8.30
CA SER A 21 -2.95 18.33 6.84
C SER A 21 -3.83 19.44 6.28
N THR A 22 -3.28 20.17 5.32
CA THR A 22 -3.96 21.22 4.53
C THR A 22 -3.70 20.98 3.04
N PRO A 23 -4.39 21.67 2.11
CA PRO A 23 -4.07 21.60 0.69
C PRO A 23 -2.59 21.92 0.39
N GLU A 24 -1.98 22.86 1.13
CA GLU A 24 -0.57 23.27 1.00
C GLU A 24 0.39 22.28 1.67
N LYS A 25 -0.09 21.56 2.69
CA LYS A 25 0.67 20.55 3.41
C LYS A 25 -0.09 19.22 3.48
N PRO A 26 -0.19 18.49 2.36
CA PRO A 26 -0.91 17.22 2.31
C PRO A 26 -0.33 16.16 3.25
N LYS A 27 -1.18 15.22 3.68
CA LYS A 27 -0.84 14.22 4.72
C LYS A 27 0.46 13.45 4.46
N GLN A 28 0.76 13.11 3.21
CA GLN A 28 1.95 12.34 2.86
C GLN A 28 3.27 13.05 3.18
N PHE A 29 3.25 14.38 3.31
CA PHE A 29 4.42 15.19 3.69
C PHE A 29 4.48 15.51 5.19
N LEU A 30 3.51 15.04 5.98
CA LEU A 30 3.52 15.23 7.43
C LEU A 30 4.65 14.42 8.07
N ARG A 31 5.36 15.05 9.00
CA ARG A 31 6.45 14.48 9.80
C ARG A 31 5.96 14.20 11.23
N VAL A 32 4.91 13.37 11.34
CA VAL A 32 4.27 13.09 12.64
C VAL A 32 4.98 12.02 13.47
N PHE A 33 5.85 11.22 12.85
CA PHE A 33 6.56 10.14 13.52
C PHE A 33 8.01 10.07 13.02
N GLY A 34 8.97 10.18 13.94
CA GLY A 34 10.41 9.92 13.64
C GLY A 34 11.11 10.95 12.75
N GLY A 35 10.54 12.16 12.56
CA GLY A 35 11.20 13.25 11.81
C GLY A 35 11.13 13.15 10.29
N GLU A 36 10.86 11.98 9.72
CA GLU A 36 10.66 11.79 8.27
C GLU A 36 9.19 11.94 7.88
N SER A 37 8.93 12.37 6.65
CA SER A 37 7.58 12.42 6.10
C SER A 37 6.99 11.01 5.93
N LEU A 38 5.66 10.89 5.95
CA LEU A 38 4.99 9.60 5.79
C LEU A 38 5.33 8.93 4.45
N ILE A 39 5.47 9.71 3.38
CA ILE A 39 5.84 9.17 2.07
C ILE A 39 7.29 8.66 2.07
N ARG A 40 8.22 9.38 2.70
CA ARG A 40 9.61 8.93 2.84
C ARG A 40 9.69 7.65 3.66
N GLN A 41 8.99 7.57 4.79
CA GLN A 41 8.89 6.33 5.58
C GLN A 41 8.31 5.17 4.75
N SER A 42 7.39 5.44 3.81
CA SER A 42 6.81 4.41 2.93
C SER A 42 7.82 3.86 1.94
N VAL A 43 8.71 4.69 1.41
CA VAL A 43 9.82 4.26 0.55
C VAL A 43 10.90 3.56 1.37
N SER A 44 11.38 4.18 2.46
CA SER A 44 12.47 3.66 3.30
C SER A 44 12.17 2.26 3.86
N ARG A 45 10.92 1.97 4.23
CA ARG A 45 10.54 0.64 4.76
C ARG A 45 10.67 -0.49 3.74
N LEU A 46 10.63 -0.21 2.43
CA LEU A 46 10.87 -1.21 1.39
C LEU A 46 12.32 -1.70 1.44
N GLY A 47 13.27 -0.81 1.74
CA GLY A 47 14.69 -1.15 1.90
C GLY A 47 15.22 -1.94 0.71
N SER A 48 15.90 -3.05 0.98
CA SER A 48 16.52 -3.91 -0.03
C SER A 48 15.54 -4.79 -0.84
N LEU A 49 14.21 -4.61 -0.69
CA LEU A 49 13.24 -5.38 -1.49
C LEU A 49 13.27 -4.99 -2.97
N VAL A 50 13.46 -3.71 -3.22
CA VAL A 50 13.37 -3.09 -4.55
C VAL A 50 14.37 -1.94 -4.63
N GLY A 51 15.02 -1.78 -5.78
CA GLY A 51 15.88 -0.62 -6.04
C GLY A 51 15.05 0.63 -6.30
N SER A 52 15.65 1.82 -6.12
CA SER A 52 14.97 3.11 -6.35
C SER A 52 14.44 3.25 -7.78
N ASP A 53 15.11 2.68 -8.76
CA ASP A 53 14.70 2.69 -10.17
C ASP A 53 13.41 1.91 -10.43
N ASP A 54 13.08 0.96 -9.55
CA ASP A 54 11.88 0.13 -9.63
C ASP A 54 10.79 0.56 -8.64
N VAL A 55 10.97 1.72 -7.97
CA VAL A 55 9.94 2.37 -7.16
C VAL A 55 9.24 3.46 -7.96
N TYR A 56 7.93 3.41 -7.99
CA TYR A 56 7.06 4.43 -8.60
C TYR A 56 6.22 5.10 -7.52
N VAL A 57 5.89 6.36 -7.74
CA VAL A 57 4.97 7.10 -6.86
C VAL A 57 3.84 7.66 -7.71
N VAL A 58 2.61 7.30 -7.37
CA VAL A 58 1.41 7.88 -7.98
C VAL A 58 0.84 8.92 -7.02
N THR A 59 0.80 10.18 -7.46
CA THR A 59 0.36 11.32 -6.65
C THR A 59 -0.51 12.28 -7.48
N GLY A 60 -1.12 13.26 -6.86
CA GLY A 60 -1.83 14.30 -7.60
C GLY A 60 -0.88 15.14 -8.45
N LYS A 61 -1.29 15.56 -9.67
CA LYS A 61 -0.46 16.34 -10.61
C LYS A 61 0.20 17.56 -9.96
N SER A 62 -0.52 18.29 -9.10
CA SER A 62 0.00 19.45 -8.37
C SER A 62 1.09 19.12 -7.33
N LEU A 63 1.22 17.86 -6.92
CA LEU A 63 2.14 17.43 -5.89
C LEU A 63 3.41 16.79 -6.45
N VAL A 64 3.52 16.60 -7.76
CA VAL A 64 4.67 15.95 -8.40
C VAL A 64 5.98 16.65 -8.00
N SER A 65 6.06 17.97 -8.19
CA SER A 65 7.28 18.73 -7.86
C SER A 65 7.68 18.64 -6.39
N ALA A 66 6.71 18.69 -5.48
CA ALA A 66 6.97 18.52 -4.05
C ALA A 66 7.44 17.09 -3.72
N THR A 67 6.86 16.09 -4.39
CA THR A 67 7.24 14.68 -4.21
C THR A 67 8.66 14.40 -4.72
N VAL A 68 9.06 14.97 -5.87
CA VAL A 68 10.43 14.88 -6.39
C VAL A 68 11.43 15.46 -5.39
N LYS A 69 11.14 16.61 -4.79
CA LYS A 69 12.00 17.22 -3.77
C LYS A 69 12.09 16.39 -2.48
N GLU A 70 11.00 15.76 -2.09
CA GLU A 70 10.96 14.94 -0.87
C GLU A 70 11.65 13.58 -1.05
N LEU A 71 11.67 13.03 -2.28
CA LEU A 71 12.23 11.71 -2.61
C LEU A 71 13.33 11.82 -3.69
N PRO A 72 14.46 12.49 -3.42
CA PRO A 72 15.50 12.71 -4.42
C PRO A 72 16.19 11.42 -4.88
N GLU A 73 16.07 10.34 -4.11
CA GLU A 73 16.56 9.00 -4.45
C GLU A 73 15.72 8.27 -5.51
N ILE A 74 14.48 8.72 -5.75
CA ILE A 74 13.59 8.14 -6.76
C ILE A 74 13.72 8.96 -8.05
N PRO A 75 13.94 8.31 -9.20
CA PRO A 75 13.98 9.01 -10.49
C PRO A 75 12.72 9.87 -10.71
N ALA A 76 12.88 11.12 -11.10
CA ALA A 76 11.74 12.03 -11.31
C ALA A 76 10.72 11.48 -12.32
N ALA A 77 11.16 10.69 -13.32
CA ALA A 77 10.29 10.03 -14.29
C ALA A 77 9.39 8.94 -13.66
N ASN A 78 9.76 8.44 -12.47
CA ASN A 78 8.99 7.45 -11.74
C ASN A 78 7.94 8.09 -10.79
N ILE A 79 7.91 9.43 -10.71
CA ILE A 79 6.91 10.17 -9.94
C ILE A 79 5.81 10.66 -10.87
N VAL A 80 4.68 9.96 -10.83
CA VAL A 80 3.60 10.07 -11.81
C VAL A 80 2.45 10.85 -11.23
N GLY A 81 2.06 11.92 -11.92
CA GLY A 81 0.92 12.76 -11.56
C GLY A 81 -0.39 12.23 -12.14
N GLU A 82 -1.37 11.91 -11.29
CA GLU A 82 -2.72 11.63 -11.75
C GLU A 82 -3.34 12.89 -12.37
N PRO A 83 -3.89 12.81 -13.59
CA PRO A 83 -4.54 13.97 -14.23
C PRO A 83 -5.80 14.40 -13.49
N CYS A 84 -6.51 13.46 -12.88
CA CYS A 84 -7.68 13.69 -12.02
C CYS A 84 -7.82 12.56 -11.01
N ARG A 85 -8.41 12.85 -9.86
CA ARG A 85 -8.68 11.85 -8.82
C ARG A 85 -9.82 10.94 -9.26
N ARG A 86 -9.57 9.63 -9.34
CA ARG A 86 -10.53 8.60 -9.76
C ARG A 86 -10.41 7.34 -8.88
N ASP A 87 -10.30 7.53 -7.57
CA ASP A 87 -10.15 6.46 -6.58
C ASP A 87 -8.93 5.54 -6.79
N THR A 88 -8.81 4.53 -5.95
CA THR A 88 -7.66 3.62 -5.93
C THR A 88 -7.52 2.80 -7.22
N GLY A 89 -8.62 2.43 -7.86
CA GLY A 89 -8.60 1.59 -9.06
C GLY A 89 -7.87 2.26 -10.22
N ALA A 90 -8.10 3.55 -10.47
CA ALA A 90 -7.43 4.31 -11.53
C ALA A 90 -5.94 4.50 -11.21
N ALA A 91 -5.58 4.80 -9.95
CA ALA A 91 -4.20 4.92 -9.50
C ALA A 91 -3.42 3.60 -9.67
N VAL A 92 -4.07 2.46 -9.39
CA VAL A 92 -3.50 1.12 -9.60
C VAL A 92 -3.27 0.87 -11.09
N ALA A 93 -4.25 1.13 -11.96
CA ALA A 93 -4.11 0.95 -13.41
C ALA A 93 -2.96 1.81 -13.96
N LEU A 94 -2.89 3.06 -13.52
CA LEU A 94 -1.80 3.98 -13.88
C LEU A 94 -0.45 3.42 -13.42
N GLY A 95 -0.32 2.99 -12.15
CA GLY A 95 0.91 2.42 -11.62
C GLY A 95 1.37 1.16 -12.36
N VAL A 96 0.45 0.28 -12.74
CA VAL A 96 0.77 -0.91 -13.55
C VAL A 96 1.32 -0.52 -14.94
N SER A 97 0.75 0.51 -15.58
CA SER A 97 1.17 0.92 -16.94
C SER A 97 2.63 1.38 -16.99
N PHE A 98 3.14 1.95 -15.90
CA PHE A 98 4.55 2.39 -15.80
C PHE A 98 5.51 1.26 -15.40
N ALA A 99 5.03 0.24 -14.69
CA ALA A 99 5.86 -0.86 -14.19
C ALA A 99 6.13 -1.97 -15.24
N LYS A 100 5.63 -1.84 -16.46
CA LYS A 100 5.80 -2.82 -17.55
C LYS A 100 7.20 -2.73 -18.20
N LYS A 101 8.26 -3.07 -17.46
CA LYS A 101 9.61 -3.17 -18.02
C LYS A 101 10.08 -4.61 -18.28
N ASN A 102 9.32 -5.61 -17.79
CA ASN A 102 9.66 -7.04 -17.90
C ASN A 102 8.43 -7.85 -18.36
N ASP A 103 8.67 -9.04 -18.89
CA ASP A 103 7.61 -9.90 -19.45
C ASP A 103 6.64 -10.47 -18.37
N ASP A 104 7.09 -10.59 -17.11
CA ASP A 104 6.27 -11.09 -15.99
C ASP A 104 6.50 -10.26 -14.71
N PRO A 105 6.06 -8.99 -14.68
CA PRO A 105 6.27 -8.12 -13.53
C PRO A 105 5.31 -8.46 -12.39
N VAL A 106 5.81 -8.45 -11.17
CA VAL A 106 4.97 -8.38 -9.96
C VAL A 106 4.96 -6.94 -9.47
N VAL A 107 3.79 -6.35 -9.36
CA VAL A 107 3.63 -4.97 -8.88
C VAL A 107 3.01 -4.96 -7.50
N GLY A 108 3.70 -4.35 -6.53
CA GLY A 108 3.19 -4.16 -5.18
C GLY A 108 2.70 -2.72 -4.96
N PHE A 109 1.49 -2.56 -4.42
CA PHE A 109 0.90 -1.25 -4.13
C PHE A 109 0.94 -0.98 -2.63
N PHE A 110 1.47 0.18 -2.25
CA PHE A 110 1.71 0.57 -0.87
C PHE A 110 1.14 1.96 -0.60
N PRO A 111 0.22 2.13 0.36
CA PRO A 111 -0.24 3.44 0.78
C PRO A 111 0.90 4.27 1.39
N SER A 112 0.92 5.57 1.10
CA SER A 112 1.94 6.49 1.60
C SER A 112 1.76 6.89 3.06
N ASP A 113 0.63 6.54 3.70
CA ASP A 113 0.22 7.03 5.02
C ASP A 113 0.14 5.93 6.10
N HIS A 114 0.58 4.72 5.79
CA HIS A 114 0.63 3.65 6.78
C HIS A 114 1.91 3.73 7.62
N MET A 115 1.76 3.65 8.95
CA MET A 115 2.85 3.48 9.87
C MET A 115 3.15 1.99 10.10
N VAL A 116 4.42 1.59 9.98
CA VAL A 116 4.86 0.21 10.18
C VAL A 116 5.96 0.16 11.22
N SER A 117 5.65 -0.31 12.42
CA SER A 117 6.58 -0.37 13.55
C SER A 117 7.67 -1.46 13.42
N LYS A 118 7.46 -2.47 12.57
CA LYS A 118 8.38 -3.61 12.39
C LYS A 118 8.76 -3.79 10.91
N PRO A 119 9.62 -2.93 10.34
CA PRO A 119 9.95 -2.96 8.90
C PRO A 119 10.52 -4.30 8.42
N ALA A 120 11.30 -5.00 9.24
CA ALA A 120 11.84 -6.31 8.87
C ALA A 120 10.74 -7.37 8.68
N LYS A 121 9.73 -7.40 9.58
CA LYS A 121 8.57 -8.30 9.42
C LYS A 121 7.73 -7.94 8.21
N PHE A 122 7.54 -6.65 7.96
CA PHE A 122 6.86 -6.15 6.76
C PHE A 122 7.58 -6.63 5.49
N ARG A 123 8.90 -6.41 5.38
CA ARG A 123 9.68 -6.89 4.23
C ARG A 123 9.60 -8.40 4.03
N ALA A 124 9.63 -9.19 5.11
CA ALA A 124 9.46 -10.63 5.03
C ALA A 124 8.07 -11.03 4.50
N ALA A 125 7.01 -10.32 4.93
CA ALA A 125 5.65 -10.54 4.42
C ALA A 125 5.54 -10.20 2.93
N VAL A 126 6.11 -9.07 2.50
CA VAL A 126 6.15 -8.66 1.07
C VAL A 126 6.90 -9.69 0.23
N LYS A 127 8.08 -10.17 0.68
CA LYS A 127 8.82 -11.24 -0.02
C LYS A 127 7.97 -12.48 -0.25
N ARG A 128 7.26 -12.93 0.78
CA ARG A 128 6.35 -14.09 0.66
C ARG A 128 5.19 -13.82 -0.29
N ALA A 129 4.62 -12.62 -0.24
CA ALA A 129 3.53 -12.23 -1.12
C ALA A 129 3.96 -12.20 -2.59
N VAL A 130 5.13 -11.64 -2.91
CA VAL A 130 5.71 -11.64 -4.26
C VAL A 130 5.93 -13.06 -4.77
N ALA A 131 6.54 -13.93 -3.95
CA ALA A 131 6.75 -15.33 -4.32
C ALA A 131 5.42 -16.07 -4.57
N LEU A 132 4.40 -15.79 -3.77
CA LEU A 132 3.07 -16.39 -3.92
C LEU A 132 2.36 -15.87 -5.17
N ALA A 133 2.42 -14.56 -5.45
CA ALA A 133 1.82 -13.93 -6.63
C ALA A 133 2.37 -14.58 -7.92
N ARG A 134 3.69 -14.73 -8.03
CA ARG A 134 4.34 -15.41 -9.16
C ARG A 134 3.92 -16.88 -9.26
N LYS A 135 4.05 -17.64 -8.15
CA LYS A 135 3.75 -19.08 -8.15
C LYS A 135 2.30 -19.39 -8.52
N LYS A 136 1.36 -18.51 -8.19
CA LYS A 136 -0.08 -18.73 -8.37
C LYS A 136 -0.68 -17.92 -9.51
N ASN A 137 0.11 -17.02 -10.13
CA ASN A 137 -0.38 -16.01 -11.07
C ASN A 137 -1.64 -15.33 -10.52
N ALA A 138 -1.53 -14.68 -9.36
CA ALA A 138 -2.68 -14.26 -8.58
C ALA A 138 -2.47 -12.92 -7.88
N ILE A 139 -3.57 -12.21 -7.61
CA ILE A 139 -3.58 -11.07 -6.68
C ILE A 139 -3.41 -11.60 -5.25
N VAL A 140 -2.46 -11.02 -4.53
CA VAL A 140 -2.18 -11.36 -3.12
C VAL A 140 -2.42 -10.13 -2.25
N THR A 141 -3.27 -10.25 -1.24
CA THR A 141 -3.49 -9.20 -0.24
C THR A 141 -2.79 -9.57 1.06
N ILE A 142 -2.05 -8.64 1.64
CA ILE A 142 -1.44 -8.79 2.95
C ILE A 142 -2.42 -8.25 3.99
N GLY A 143 -3.09 -9.15 4.71
CA GLY A 143 -4.00 -8.79 5.79
C GLY A 143 -3.25 -8.45 7.08
N ILE A 144 -3.74 -7.45 7.81
CA ILE A 144 -3.28 -7.09 9.15
C ILE A 144 -4.30 -7.60 10.16
N LYS A 145 -3.81 -8.27 11.22
CA LYS A 145 -4.68 -8.75 12.29
C LYS A 145 -5.28 -7.54 13.03
N PRO A 146 -6.61 -7.39 13.03
CA PRO A 146 -7.24 -6.26 13.70
C PRO A 146 -7.14 -6.40 15.22
N THR A 147 -6.86 -5.29 15.92
CA THR A 147 -6.78 -5.23 17.39
C THR A 147 -8.03 -4.64 18.03
N TYR A 148 -8.85 -3.94 17.25
CA TYR A 148 -10.13 -3.36 17.67
C TYR A 148 -11.13 -3.36 16.49
N PRO A 149 -12.45 -3.29 16.75
CA PRO A 149 -13.46 -3.37 15.71
C PRO A 149 -13.67 -2.01 15.01
N ALA A 150 -12.76 -1.66 14.10
CA ALA A 150 -12.84 -0.44 13.31
C ALA A 150 -13.94 -0.53 12.25
N THR A 151 -14.81 0.46 12.18
CA THR A 151 -15.87 0.54 11.15
C THR A 151 -15.45 1.33 9.91
N GLY A 152 -14.29 2.01 9.97
CA GLY A 152 -13.73 2.80 8.86
C GLY A 152 -12.84 2.03 7.89
N PHE A 153 -12.62 0.71 8.12
CA PHE A 153 -11.74 -0.13 7.30
C PHE A 153 -12.48 -1.33 6.72
N GLY A 154 -11.96 -1.83 5.60
CA GLY A 154 -12.40 -3.11 5.04
C GLY A 154 -11.76 -4.30 5.75
N TYR A 155 -12.46 -5.43 5.79
CA TYR A 155 -12.01 -6.67 6.40
C TYR A 155 -11.93 -7.79 5.37
N VAL A 156 -10.87 -8.62 5.47
CA VAL A 156 -10.75 -9.86 4.69
C VAL A 156 -11.29 -11.02 5.53
N ASP A 157 -12.41 -11.60 5.10
CA ASP A 157 -12.94 -12.84 5.66
C ASP A 157 -12.23 -14.02 4.98
N ALA A 158 -11.07 -14.42 5.54
CA ALA A 158 -10.25 -15.48 4.98
C ALA A 158 -10.96 -16.85 4.95
N ALA A 159 -11.92 -17.10 5.84
CA ALA A 159 -12.68 -18.35 5.88
C ALA A 159 -13.68 -18.45 4.71
N LYS A 160 -14.26 -17.32 4.32
CA LYS A 160 -15.26 -17.24 3.25
C LYS A 160 -14.70 -16.73 1.92
N GLY A 161 -13.41 -16.35 1.90
CA GLY A 161 -12.76 -15.82 0.71
C GLY A 161 -13.38 -14.51 0.20
N ARG A 162 -13.88 -13.63 1.08
CA ARG A 162 -14.56 -12.40 0.70
C ARG A 162 -14.02 -11.19 1.42
N PHE A 163 -14.18 -10.04 0.78
CA PHE A 163 -13.90 -8.73 1.36
C PHE A 163 -15.20 -8.10 1.87
N VAL A 164 -15.15 -7.45 3.04
CA VAL A 164 -16.28 -6.76 3.66
C VAL A 164 -15.87 -5.32 3.90
N GLU A 165 -16.39 -4.41 3.08
CA GLU A 165 -16.05 -2.98 3.15
C GLU A 165 -16.81 -2.31 4.28
N LYS A 166 -16.09 -1.59 5.16
CA LYS A 166 -16.59 -0.73 6.23
C LYS A 166 -17.84 -1.27 6.92
N PRO A 167 -17.77 -2.46 7.56
CA PRO A 167 -18.93 -3.08 8.19
C PRO A 167 -19.43 -2.25 9.40
N ASP A 168 -20.66 -2.50 9.81
CA ASP A 168 -21.16 -2.02 11.09
C ASP A 168 -20.36 -2.59 12.26
N LEU A 169 -20.51 -1.98 13.45
CA LEU A 169 -19.77 -2.38 14.65
C LEU A 169 -20.01 -3.85 15.05
N LYS A 170 -21.24 -4.34 14.89
CA LYS A 170 -21.61 -5.74 15.22
C LYS A 170 -20.87 -6.72 14.31
N THR A 171 -20.79 -6.41 13.04
CA THR A 171 -20.06 -7.19 12.04
C THR A 171 -18.56 -7.07 12.23
N ALA A 172 -18.01 -5.87 12.46
CA ALA A 172 -16.59 -5.64 12.72
C ALA A 172 -16.08 -6.44 13.93
N LYS A 173 -16.87 -6.52 15.02
CA LYS A 173 -16.55 -7.33 16.21
C LYS A 173 -16.34 -8.82 15.90
N LYS A 174 -16.97 -9.36 14.84
CA LYS A 174 -16.80 -10.78 14.44
C LYS A 174 -15.42 -11.08 13.87
N PHE A 175 -14.71 -10.06 13.36
CA PHE A 175 -13.36 -10.18 12.82
C PHE A 175 -12.26 -10.04 13.88
N ILE A 176 -12.61 -9.61 15.11
CA ILE A 176 -11.63 -9.53 16.19
C ILE A 176 -11.34 -10.95 16.70
N PRO A 177 -10.08 -11.39 16.70
CA PRO A 177 -9.75 -12.71 17.18
C PRO A 177 -10.10 -12.85 18.67
N ARG A 178 -10.80 -13.92 19.02
CA ARG A 178 -10.97 -14.31 20.42
C ARG A 178 -9.63 -14.79 20.98
N PRO A 179 -9.34 -14.63 22.29
CA PRO A 179 -8.03 -14.93 22.88
C PRO A 179 -7.50 -16.35 22.63
N PHE A 180 -8.35 -17.30 22.27
CA PHE A 180 -8.03 -18.73 22.15
C PHE A 180 -8.37 -19.37 20.79
N SER A 181 -8.59 -18.58 19.73
CA SER A 181 -8.85 -19.17 18.41
C SER A 181 -7.55 -19.27 17.60
N PRO A 182 -7.06 -20.49 17.27
CA PRO A 182 -5.97 -20.63 16.32
C PRO A 182 -6.45 -20.13 14.97
N LEU A 183 -5.77 -19.09 14.45
CA LEU A 183 -6.06 -18.54 13.13
C LEU A 183 -5.60 -19.55 12.08
N THR A 184 -6.54 -20.18 11.42
CA THR A 184 -6.28 -20.89 10.16
C THR A 184 -5.87 -19.86 9.12
N GLU A 185 -4.61 -19.90 8.68
CA GLU A 185 -4.09 -19.16 7.53
C GLU A 185 -4.77 -19.68 6.23
N LYS A 186 -6.01 -19.31 5.98
CA LYS A 186 -6.61 -19.48 4.66
C LYS A 186 -6.44 -18.18 3.87
N ARG A 187 -5.70 -18.29 2.78
CA ARG A 187 -5.30 -17.19 1.89
C ARG A 187 -6.39 -16.93 0.87
N LEU A 188 -6.79 -15.67 0.71
CA LEU A 188 -7.56 -15.25 -0.45
C LEU A 188 -6.58 -15.02 -1.61
N VAL A 189 -6.67 -15.84 -2.64
CA VAL A 189 -5.90 -15.72 -3.87
C VAL A 189 -6.88 -15.45 -5.01
N LEU A 190 -6.78 -14.30 -5.66
CA LEU A 190 -7.56 -13.94 -6.84
C LEU A 190 -6.66 -13.94 -8.08
N PRO A 191 -7.15 -14.33 -9.27
CA PRO A 191 -6.32 -14.42 -10.47
C PRO A 191 -5.98 -13.04 -11.03
N SER A 192 -4.74 -12.65 -10.93
CA SER A 192 -3.89 -11.64 -11.61
C SER A 192 -2.83 -11.02 -10.68
N SER A 193 -1.65 -10.70 -11.19
CA SER A 193 -0.42 -10.45 -10.42
C SER A 193 -0.33 -9.06 -9.78
N ALA A 194 -1.19 -8.72 -8.81
CA ALA A 194 -1.07 -7.50 -8.01
C ALA A 194 -1.08 -7.80 -6.51
N ILE A 195 -0.29 -7.05 -5.75
CA ILE A 195 -0.24 -7.09 -4.28
C ILE A 195 -0.89 -5.82 -3.76
N PHE A 196 -1.97 -5.95 -3.00
CA PHE A 196 -2.58 -4.85 -2.26
C PHE A 196 -2.24 -5.01 -0.77
N ILE A 197 -1.81 -3.92 -0.15
CA ILE A 197 -1.54 -3.85 1.29
C ILE A 197 -2.47 -2.83 1.91
#